data_80d5ac64009c89ab2a2de955aa32a6dd
#
_entry.id   80d5ac64009c89ab2a2de955aa32a6dd
#
_cell.length_a   1.000
_cell.length_b   1.000
_cell.length_c   1.000
_cell.angle_alpha   90.00
_cell.angle_beta   90.00
_cell.angle_gamma   90.00
#
_symmetry.space_group_name_H-M   'P 1'
#
loop_
_entity.id
_entity.type
_entity.pdbx_description
1 polymer ?
#
loop_
_entity_poly.entity_id
_entity_poly.type
_entity_poly.pdbx_seq_one_letter_code
_entity_poly.pdbx_strand_id
1 'polypeptide(L)'
;MKKIINFVFIFIIMVILLTLTGCTKRKKDDSNYKIVTSFYPIYIMTVNIADGASNVEVSNMADANTGCVHNYTLQTADLKKVENANLFIQNGLEIENFMDKLINSFSKLDIVNSSEGIENIIQDEDEINGHTWTSINNYIKQIENIKNKLKKENPENADIYEKNTNDYIEKLNSLKEEYDRELKELNGAKALSLNEAFSYIERDVGLDTIEIHTDHEESTISADKLKEIIEKMKAENIKIIIIDKDDNERDAQTIAKETNSKIYKLDSCLKGDMDKESYVRAMKENLNVFKKMIENK
;
A
#
# COMPACT_ATOMS: atom_id res chain seq x y z
N MET A 1 56.90 -23.74 -50.64
CA MET A 1 57.16 -22.95 -49.42
C MET A 1 56.20 -21.77 -49.27
N LYS A 2 56.04 -20.83 -50.21
CA LYS A 2 55.09 -19.68 -50.05
C LYS A 2 53.64 -20.06 -49.75
N LYS A 3 53.09 -21.12 -50.36
CA LYS A 3 51.68 -21.57 -50.06
C LYS A 3 51.48 -22.14 -48.66
N ILE A 4 52.46 -22.79 -48.09
CA ILE A 4 52.43 -23.34 -46.75
C ILE A 4 52.51 -22.21 -45.69
N ILE A 5 53.32 -21.20 -45.95
CA ILE A 5 53.46 -20.03 -45.09
C ILE A 5 52.15 -19.24 -45.04
N ASN A 6 51.46 -19.05 -46.16
CA ASN A 6 50.18 -18.38 -46.21
C ASN A 6 49.08 -19.16 -45.44
N PHE A 7 49.12 -20.49 -45.54
CA PHE A 7 48.12 -21.33 -44.82
C PHE A 7 48.32 -21.28 -43.31
N VAL A 8 49.59 -21.31 -42.86
CA VAL A 8 49.91 -21.17 -41.42
C VAL A 8 49.55 -19.79 -40.90
N PHE A 9 49.75 -18.73 -41.70
CA PHE A 9 49.42 -17.35 -41.33
C PHE A 9 47.90 -17.15 -41.20
N ILE A 10 47.10 -17.71 -42.13
CA ILE A 10 45.62 -17.69 -42.07
C ILE A 10 45.12 -18.47 -40.88
N PHE A 11 45.74 -19.62 -40.56
CA PHE A 11 45.35 -20.43 -39.40
C PHE A 11 45.64 -19.72 -38.06
N ILE A 12 46.78 -19.04 -37.96
CA ILE A 12 47.12 -18.22 -36.78
C ILE A 12 46.14 -17.05 -36.60
N ILE A 13 45.76 -16.36 -37.70
CA ILE A 13 44.76 -15.28 -37.64
C ILE A 13 43.41 -15.83 -37.20
N MET A 14 43.00 -17.01 -37.68
CA MET A 14 41.74 -17.63 -37.30
C MET A 14 41.74 -18.05 -35.84
N VAL A 15 42.84 -18.54 -35.28
CA VAL A 15 43.00 -18.86 -33.85
C VAL A 15 42.97 -17.60 -32.99
N ILE A 16 43.61 -16.51 -33.45
CA ILE A 16 43.56 -15.21 -32.72
C ILE A 16 42.16 -14.63 -32.74
N LEU A 17 41.39 -14.75 -33.82
CA LEU A 17 39.99 -14.31 -33.90
C LEU A 17 39.06 -15.13 -32.98
N LEU A 18 39.34 -16.43 -32.80
CA LEU A 18 38.60 -17.31 -31.88
C LEU A 18 38.91 -17.02 -30.40
N THR A 19 40.08 -16.50 -30.06
CA THR A 19 40.44 -16.12 -28.69
C THR A 19 39.91 -14.72 -28.30
N LEU A 20 39.48 -13.90 -29.27
CA LEU A 20 38.88 -12.58 -29.03
C LEU A 20 37.39 -12.65 -28.70
N THR A 21 36.74 -13.79 -28.93
CA THR A 21 35.40 -14.05 -28.36
C THR A 21 35.44 -14.52 -26.91
N GLY A 22 36.42 -14.03 -26.16
CA GLY A 22 36.43 -14.15 -24.70
C GLY A 22 35.15 -13.51 -24.15
N CYS A 23 34.36 -14.33 -23.50
CA CYS A 23 33.23 -13.88 -22.70
C CYS A 23 33.63 -12.62 -21.93
N THR A 24 33.19 -11.47 -22.40
CA THR A 24 33.01 -10.34 -21.50
C THR A 24 31.99 -10.80 -20.47
N LYS A 25 32.47 -11.40 -19.36
CA LYS A 25 31.71 -11.37 -18.12
C LYS A 25 31.30 -9.91 -17.96
N ARG A 26 30.02 -9.60 -18.25
CA ARG A 26 29.45 -8.35 -17.77
C ARG A 26 29.93 -8.23 -16.32
N LYS A 27 30.73 -7.25 -16.01
CA LYS A 27 30.94 -6.85 -14.62
C LYS A 27 29.53 -6.73 -14.07
N LYS A 28 29.16 -7.62 -13.12
CA LYS A 28 27.97 -7.43 -12.34
C LYS A 28 28.14 -6.04 -11.76
N ASP A 29 27.34 -5.12 -12.23
CA ASP A 29 27.30 -3.78 -11.66
C ASP A 29 26.86 -4.03 -10.22
N ASP A 30 27.74 -3.81 -9.25
CA ASP A 30 27.45 -4.05 -7.81
C ASP A 30 26.51 -2.96 -7.26
N SER A 31 25.83 -2.23 -8.14
CA SER A 31 24.80 -1.27 -7.74
C SER A 31 23.53 -2.03 -7.34
N ASN A 32 23.03 -1.77 -6.12
CA ASN A 32 21.77 -2.31 -5.64
C ASN A 32 20.63 -1.93 -6.60
N TYR A 33 19.71 -2.88 -6.82
CA TYR A 33 18.43 -2.60 -7.45
C TYR A 33 17.57 -1.80 -6.47
N LYS A 34 17.35 -0.53 -6.76
CA LYS A 34 16.70 0.42 -5.86
C LYS A 34 15.22 0.50 -6.13
N ILE A 35 14.43 0.17 -5.11
CA ILE A 35 12.98 0.26 -5.12
C ILE A 35 12.59 1.40 -4.18
N VAL A 36 11.78 2.32 -4.69
CA VAL A 36 11.20 3.41 -3.89
C VAL A 36 9.68 3.23 -3.88
N THR A 37 9.09 3.23 -2.70
CA THR A 37 7.63 3.17 -2.52
C THR A 37 7.10 4.56 -2.19
N SER A 38 5.87 4.85 -2.56
CA SER A 38 5.27 6.17 -2.35
C SER A 38 5.09 6.50 -0.87
N PHE A 39 4.48 5.60 -0.11
CA PHE A 39 4.19 5.81 1.31
C PHE A 39 4.09 4.49 2.09
N TYR A 40 3.81 4.59 3.38
CA TYR A 40 3.99 3.53 4.36
C TYR A 40 3.35 2.17 4.03
N PRO A 41 2.05 2.01 3.71
CA PRO A 41 1.48 0.69 3.43
C PRO A 41 2.13 -0.01 2.23
N ILE A 42 2.50 0.74 1.19
CA ILE A 42 3.19 0.19 0.02
C ILE A 42 4.62 -0.25 0.39
N TYR A 43 5.29 0.49 1.28
CA TYR A 43 6.58 0.09 1.82
C TYR A 43 6.50 -1.24 2.56
N ILE A 44 5.52 -1.43 3.45
CA ILE A 44 5.36 -2.66 4.22
C ILE A 44 5.09 -3.86 3.30
N MET A 45 4.27 -3.72 2.26
CA MET A 45 4.09 -4.76 1.24
C MET A 45 5.43 -5.14 0.60
N THR A 46 6.17 -4.13 0.16
CA THR A 46 7.39 -4.31 -0.63
C THR A 46 8.51 -4.94 0.19
N VAL A 47 8.71 -4.53 1.46
CA VAL A 47 9.75 -5.14 2.31
C VAL A 47 9.44 -6.59 2.68
N ASN A 48 8.16 -6.96 2.79
CA ASN A 48 7.78 -8.35 2.98
C ASN A 48 8.14 -9.20 1.76
N ILE A 49 7.89 -8.70 0.55
CA ILE A 49 8.19 -9.40 -0.70
C ILE A 49 9.71 -9.51 -0.92
N ALA A 50 10.45 -8.42 -0.67
CA ALA A 50 11.87 -8.30 -0.98
C ALA A 50 12.81 -8.77 0.14
N ASP A 51 12.29 -9.29 1.25
CA ASP A 51 13.09 -9.75 2.39
C ASP A 51 14.14 -10.78 1.98
N GLY A 52 15.42 -10.51 2.27
CA GLY A 52 16.54 -11.37 1.92
C GLY A 52 16.92 -11.41 0.43
N ALA A 53 16.30 -10.59 -0.43
CA ALA A 53 16.67 -10.47 -1.83
C ALA A 53 18.09 -9.87 -1.98
N SER A 54 18.92 -10.47 -2.84
CA SER A 54 20.32 -10.06 -3.03
C SER A 54 20.41 -8.77 -3.86
N ASN A 55 21.22 -7.82 -3.40
CA ASN A 55 21.46 -6.53 -4.09
C ASN A 55 20.17 -5.76 -4.35
N VAL A 56 19.22 -5.78 -3.42
CA VAL A 56 17.98 -5.02 -3.46
C VAL A 56 17.93 -4.07 -2.27
N GLU A 57 17.56 -2.84 -2.52
CA GLU A 57 17.36 -1.80 -1.52
C GLU A 57 15.94 -1.26 -1.65
N VAL A 58 15.14 -1.36 -0.58
CA VAL A 58 13.79 -0.80 -0.51
C VAL A 58 13.79 0.41 0.39
N SER A 59 13.28 1.52 -0.11
CA SER A 59 13.12 2.75 0.66
C SER A 59 11.75 3.35 0.46
N ASN A 60 11.25 4.07 1.47
CA ASN A 60 10.00 4.81 1.38
C ASN A 60 10.27 6.25 0.96
N MET A 61 9.46 6.81 0.08
CA MET A 61 9.55 8.20 -0.34
C MET A 61 9.13 9.11 0.82
N ALA A 62 7.87 9.01 1.23
CA ALA A 62 7.34 9.75 2.36
C ALA A 62 7.85 9.18 3.71
N ASP A 63 7.93 10.01 4.74
CA ASP A 63 8.23 9.52 6.10
C ASP A 63 7.13 8.57 6.60
N ALA A 64 7.52 7.56 7.39
CA ALA A 64 6.57 6.56 7.93
C ALA A 64 5.47 7.16 8.83
N ASN A 65 5.63 8.39 9.30
CA ASN A 65 4.67 9.11 10.12
C ASN A 65 3.90 10.19 9.35
N THR A 66 4.07 10.28 8.04
CA THR A 66 3.39 11.29 7.20
C THR A 66 1.86 11.17 7.27
N GLY A 67 1.33 9.94 7.35
CA GLY A 67 -0.09 9.69 7.26
C GLY A 67 -0.57 9.64 5.80
N CYS A 68 -1.81 10.07 5.55
CA CYS A 68 -2.36 10.12 4.20
C CYS A 68 -1.58 11.11 3.34
N VAL A 69 -1.30 10.72 2.10
CA VAL A 69 -0.44 11.49 1.19
C VAL A 69 -1.21 12.32 0.15
N HIS A 70 -2.54 12.38 0.21
CA HIS A 70 -3.34 13.18 -0.74
C HIS A 70 -2.84 14.64 -0.86
N ASN A 71 -2.54 15.27 0.27
CA ASN A 71 -2.04 16.64 0.35
C ASN A 71 -0.53 16.71 0.61
N TYR A 72 0.21 15.65 0.22
CA TYR A 72 1.65 15.60 0.46
C TYR A 72 2.39 16.61 -0.40
N THR A 73 3.24 17.41 0.26
CA THR A 73 4.13 18.34 -0.43
C THR A 73 5.50 17.71 -0.62
N LEU A 74 5.85 17.42 -1.89
CA LEU A 74 7.13 16.83 -2.25
C LEU A 74 8.31 17.66 -1.77
N GLN A 75 9.25 16.98 -1.11
CA GLN A 75 10.51 17.56 -0.69
C GLN A 75 11.62 17.28 -1.72
N THR A 76 12.64 18.11 -1.77
CA THR A 76 13.80 17.88 -2.65
C THR A 76 14.48 16.54 -2.37
N ALA A 77 14.42 16.05 -1.14
CA ALA A 77 14.96 14.74 -0.76
C ALA A 77 14.19 13.58 -1.40
N ASP A 78 12.86 13.70 -1.50
CA ASP A 78 11.98 12.71 -2.11
C ASP A 78 12.26 12.59 -3.61
N LEU A 79 12.40 13.74 -4.28
CA LEU A 79 12.78 13.81 -5.69
C LEU A 79 14.09 13.07 -5.97
N LYS A 80 15.09 13.24 -5.11
CA LYS A 80 16.39 12.56 -5.26
C LYS A 80 16.29 11.05 -5.04
N LYS A 81 15.41 10.59 -4.12
CA LYS A 81 15.17 9.16 -3.93
C LYS A 81 14.58 8.56 -5.21
N VAL A 82 13.53 9.19 -5.74
CA VAL A 82 12.81 8.73 -6.94
C VAL A 82 13.71 8.79 -8.20
N GLU A 83 14.47 9.86 -8.38
CA GLU A 83 15.40 10.01 -9.52
C GLU A 83 16.45 8.87 -9.58
N ASN A 84 16.88 8.38 -8.43
CA ASN A 84 17.89 7.32 -8.33
C ASN A 84 17.29 5.90 -8.23
N ALA A 85 15.98 5.77 -8.32
CA ALA A 85 15.29 4.49 -8.28
C ALA A 85 15.35 3.75 -9.62
N ASN A 86 15.35 2.42 -9.55
CA ASN A 86 15.10 1.56 -10.70
C ASN A 86 13.59 1.31 -10.87
N LEU A 87 12.86 1.27 -9.75
CA LEU A 87 11.44 1.03 -9.71
C LEU A 87 10.77 1.94 -8.67
N PHE A 88 9.69 2.58 -9.06
CA PHE A 88 8.79 3.28 -8.15
C PHE A 88 7.47 2.53 -8.01
N ILE A 89 7.03 2.28 -6.78
CA ILE A 89 5.80 1.57 -6.50
C ILE A 89 4.83 2.52 -5.80
N GLN A 90 3.71 2.76 -6.43
CA GLN A 90 2.63 3.59 -5.91
C GLN A 90 1.37 2.78 -5.62
N ASN A 91 0.48 3.32 -4.79
CA ASN A 91 -0.85 2.77 -4.60
C ASN A 91 -1.66 2.87 -5.89
N GLY A 92 -1.66 4.05 -6.49
CA GLY A 92 -2.57 4.42 -7.57
C GLY A 92 -3.93 4.87 -7.05
N LEU A 93 -4.95 4.83 -7.89
CA LEU A 93 -6.31 5.27 -7.54
C LEU A 93 -6.31 6.67 -6.93
N GLU A 94 -5.58 7.58 -7.57
CA GLU A 94 -5.52 9.02 -7.26
C GLU A 94 -4.84 9.42 -5.94
N ILE A 95 -4.41 8.45 -5.13
CA ILE A 95 -3.70 8.74 -3.86
C ILE A 95 -2.44 9.59 -4.11
N GLU A 96 -1.72 9.36 -5.20
CA GLU A 96 -0.48 10.06 -5.52
C GLU A 96 -0.62 11.04 -6.70
N ASN A 97 -1.78 11.67 -6.89
CA ASN A 97 -2.00 12.63 -7.99
C ASN A 97 -0.96 13.77 -8.02
N PHE A 98 -0.42 14.16 -6.86
CA PHE A 98 0.67 15.13 -6.75
C PHE A 98 1.96 14.67 -7.46
N MET A 99 2.12 13.36 -7.70
CA MET A 99 3.31 12.79 -8.37
C MET A 99 3.21 12.79 -9.90
N ASP A 100 2.02 12.88 -10.50
CA ASP A 100 1.79 12.66 -11.92
C ASP A 100 2.67 13.51 -12.83
N LYS A 101 2.81 14.80 -12.50
CA LYS A 101 3.68 15.72 -13.27
C LYS A 101 5.15 15.38 -13.14
N LEU A 102 5.54 14.83 -12.00
CA LEU A 102 6.92 14.51 -11.69
C LEU A 102 7.32 13.17 -12.35
N ILE A 103 6.50 12.15 -12.19
CA ILE A 103 6.70 10.81 -12.74
C ILE A 103 6.93 10.88 -14.25
N ASN A 104 6.13 11.68 -14.95
CA ASN A 104 6.27 11.89 -16.38
C ASN A 104 7.60 12.57 -16.79
N SER A 105 8.33 13.16 -15.86
CA SER A 105 9.66 13.75 -16.12
C SER A 105 10.81 12.73 -16.05
N PHE A 106 10.59 11.57 -15.43
CA PHE A 106 11.60 10.52 -15.28
C PHE A 106 11.45 9.43 -16.35
N SER A 107 11.95 9.68 -17.56
CA SER A 107 11.79 8.80 -18.73
C SER A 107 12.38 7.38 -18.61
N LYS A 108 13.12 7.10 -17.54
CA LYS A 108 13.78 5.79 -17.30
C LYS A 108 13.26 5.08 -16.06
N LEU A 109 12.33 5.67 -15.33
CA LEU A 109 11.79 5.10 -14.11
C LEU A 109 10.66 4.13 -14.46
N ASP A 110 10.81 2.89 -14.05
CA ASP A 110 9.70 1.94 -14.09
C ASP A 110 8.73 2.20 -12.94
N ILE A 111 7.44 2.13 -13.24
CA ILE A 111 6.38 2.43 -12.27
C ILE A 111 5.44 1.24 -12.14
N VAL A 112 5.02 0.98 -10.92
CA VAL A 112 3.96 0.01 -10.59
C VAL A 112 2.80 0.75 -9.94
N ASN A 113 1.63 0.60 -10.51
CA ASN A 113 0.38 0.87 -9.83
C ASN A 113 -0.05 -0.42 -9.11
N SER A 114 0.12 -0.45 -7.78
CA SER A 114 -0.15 -1.68 -7.02
C SER A 114 -1.64 -2.04 -7.00
N SER A 115 -2.53 -1.07 -7.14
CA SER A 115 -3.99 -1.29 -7.17
C SER A 115 -4.53 -1.69 -8.54
N GLU A 116 -3.68 -1.96 -9.54
CA GLU A 116 -4.14 -2.36 -10.87
C GLU A 116 -5.01 -3.62 -10.81
N GLY A 117 -6.20 -3.57 -11.44
CA GLY A 117 -7.13 -4.67 -11.52
C GLY A 117 -7.82 -5.03 -10.19
N ILE A 118 -7.84 -4.13 -9.20
CA ILE A 118 -8.76 -4.22 -8.06
C ILE A 118 -10.17 -3.94 -8.58
N GLU A 119 -11.09 -4.86 -8.28
CA GLU A 119 -12.49 -4.72 -8.60
C GLU A 119 -13.28 -4.05 -7.47
N ASN A 120 -14.50 -3.57 -7.77
CA ASN A 120 -15.40 -2.95 -6.78
C ASN A 120 -14.76 -1.76 -6.02
N ILE A 121 -14.11 -0.88 -6.76
CA ILE A 121 -13.58 0.38 -6.23
C ILE A 121 -14.76 1.19 -5.67
N ILE A 122 -14.55 1.73 -4.47
CA ILE A 122 -15.50 2.66 -3.84
C ILE A 122 -15.29 4.02 -4.48
N GLN A 123 -16.38 4.61 -4.93
CA GLN A 123 -16.38 5.92 -5.56
C GLN A 123 -17.62 6.70 -5.08
N ASP A 124 -17.41 7.94 -4.71
CA ASP A 124 -18.47 8.88 -4.37
C ASP A 124 -18.43 10.06 -5.36
N GLU A 125 -19.54 10.30 -6.05
CA GLU A 125 -19.65 11.26 -7.16
C GLU A 125 -18.50 11.07 -8.17
N ASP A 126 -17.53 11.99 -8.22
CA ASP A 126 -16.38 11.98 -9.12
C ASP A 126 -15.07 11.61 -8.41
N GLU A 127 -15.10 11.31 -7.09
CA GLU A 127 -13.90 11.00 -6.30
C GLU A 127 -13.75 9.50 -6.06
N ILE A 128 -12.55 8.98 -6.37
CA ILE A 128 -12.19 7.59 -6.13
C ILE A 128 -11.60 7.47 -4.73
N ASN A 129 -12.19 6.60 -3.89
CA ASN A 129 -11.57 6.25 -2.62
C ASN A 129 -10.41 5.28 -2.88
N GLY A 130 -9.19 5.78 -2.79
CA GLY A 130 -7.97 5.01 -3.05
C GLY A 130 -7.45 4.19 -1.86
N HIS A 131 -8.10 4.20 -0.67
CA HIS A 131 -7.61 3.55 0.57
C HIS A 131 -7.78 2.02 0.55
N THR A 132 -7.49 1.39 -0.58
CA THR A 132 -7.71 -0.04 -0.84
C THR A 132 -6.98 -0.98 0.11
N TRP A 133 -5.84 -0.56 0.67
CA TRP A 133 -5.00 -1.38 1.56
C TRP A 133 -5.66 -1.72 2.90
N THR A 134 -6.73 -1.04 3.30
CA THR A 134 -7.48 -1.36 4.53
C THR A 134 -8.31 -2.63 4.39
N SER A 135 -8.62 -3.06 3.16
CA SER A 135 -9.18 -4.38 2.87
C SER A 135 -8.06 -5.42 2.75
N ILE A 136 -8.13 -6.52 3.51
CA ILE A 136 -7.16 -7.62 3.41
C ILE A 136 -7.15 -8.22 1.99
N ASN A 137 -8.31 -8.35 1.35
CA ASN A 137 -8.41 -8.87 -0.01
C ASN A 137 -7.68 -7.98 -1.03
N ASN A 138 -7.91 -6.67 -0.96
CA ASN A 138 -7.25 -5.71 -1.84
C ASN A 138 -5.74 -5.64 -1.56
N TYR A 139 -5.34 -5.69 -0.29
CA TYR A 139 -3.94 -5.72 0.13
C TYR A 139 -3.20 -6.93 -0.46
N ILE A 140 -3.82 -8.12 -0.45
CA ILE A 140 -3.29 -9.33 -1.11
C ILE A 140 -3.14 -9.11 -2.61
N LYS A 141 -4.13 -8.51 -3.27
CA LYS A 141 -4.06 -8.19 -4.70
C LYS A 141 -2.91 -7.23 -5.03
N GLN A 142 -2.72 -6.20 -4.20
CA GLN A 142 -1.60 -5.26 -4.34
C GLN A 142 -0.24 -5.97 -4.19
N ILE A 143 -0.09 -6.85 -3.20
CA ILE A 143 1.10 -7.68 -3.00
C ILE A 143 1.40 -8.52 -4.25
N GLU A 144 0.40 -9.17 -4.84
CA GLU A 144 0.57 -9.97 -6.06
C GLU A 144 1.02 -9.11 -7.25
N ASN A 145 0.47 -7.92 -7.42
CA ASN A 145 0.85 -6.99 -8.48
C ASN A 145 2.32 -6.56 -8.32
N ILE A 146 2.73 -6.19 -7.09
CA ILE A 146 4.11 -5.83 -6.77
C ILE A 146 5.06 -7.00 -7.05
N LYS A 147 4.74 -8.22 -6.54
CA LYS A 147 5.52 -9.44 -6.79
C LYS A 147 5.74 -9.69 -8.28
N ASN A 148 4.66 -9.64 -9.05
CA ASN A 148 4.71 -9.94 -10.48
C ASN A 148 5.63 -8.97 -11.23
N LYS A 149 5.60 -7.69 -10.88
CA LYS A 149 6.51 -6.70 -11.45
C LYS A 149 7.95 -6.93 -11.01
N LEU A 150 8.20 -7.18 -9.73
CA LEU A 150 9.54 -7.46 -9.20
C LEU A 150 10.17 -8.70 -9.86
N LYS A 151 9.41 -9.77 -10.04
CA LYS A 151 9.89 -10.98 -10.75
C LYS A 151 10.29 -10.68 -12.20
N LYS A 152 9.59 -9.77 -12.86
CA LYS A 152 9.88 -9.38 -14.25
C LYS A 152 11.12 -8.50 -14.35
N GLU A 153 11.24 -7.50 -13.48
CA GLU A 153 12.30 -6.48 -13.57
C GLU A 153 13.62 -6.91 -12.86
N ASN A 154 13.52 -7.79 -11.86
CA ASN A 154 14.65 -8.34 -11.12
C ASN A 154 14.55 -9.87 -11.02
N PRO A 155 14.68 -10.60 -12.15
CA PRO A 155 14.43 -12.04 -12.23
C PRO A 155 15.44 -12.88 -11.43
N GLU A 156 16.60 -12.34 -11.07
CA GLU A 156 17.61 -13.04 -10.25
C GLU A 156 17.10 -13.35 -8.82
N ASN A 157 16.12 -12.58 -8.34
CA ASN A 157 15.48 -12.77 -7.04
C ASN A 157 14.04 -13.35 -7.15
N ALA A 158 13.62 -13.82 -8.32
CA ALA A 158 12.24 -14.24 -8.58
C ALA A 158 11.73 -15.31 -7.61
N ASP A 159 12.56 -16.30 -7.26
CA ASP A 159 12.19 -17.38 -6.33
C ASP A 159 12.02 -16.87 -4.89
N ILE A 160 12.83 -15.89 -4.47
CA ILE A 160 12.71 -15.24 -3.15
C ILE A 160 11.40 -14.46 -3.08
N TYR A 161 11.11 -13.65 -4.11
CA TYR A 161 9.87 -12.88 -4.18
C TYR A 161 8.64 -13.79 -4.14
N GLU A 162 8.65 -14.90 -4.90
CA GLU A 162 7.55 -15.85 -4.90
C GLU A 162 7.35 -16.49 -3.53
N LYS A 163 8.44 -17.00 -2.93
CA LYS A 163 8.38 -17.64 -1.62
C LYS A 163 7.86 -16.67 -0.55
N ASN A 164 8.46 -15.49 -0.45
CA ASN A 164 8.09 -14.51 0.56
C ASN A 164 6.65 -14.04 0.41
N THR A 165 6.20 -13.84 -0.83
CA THR A 165 4.81 -13.48 -1.12
C THR A 165 3.86 -14.57 -0.66
N ASN A 166 4.14 -15.82 -0.97
CA ASN A 166 3.27 -16.94 -0.58
C ASN A 166 3.19 -17.05 0.94
N ASP A 167 4.33 -16.96 1.64
CA ASP A 167 4.39 -17.00 3.11
C ASP A 167 3.60 -15.84 3.75
N TYR A 168 3.67 -14.65 3.14
CA TYR A 168 2.96 -13.48 3.64
C TYR A 168 1.45 -13.55 3.37
N ILE A 169 1.06 -13.98 2.17
CA ILE A 169 -0.36 -14.19 1.81
C ILE A 169 -1.00 -15.27 2.68
N GLU A 170 -0.27 -16.33 3.06
CA GLU A 170 -0.79 -17.35 4.00
C GLU A 170 -1.15 -16.74 5.36
N LYS A 171 -0.29 -15.85 5.90
CA LYS A 171 -0.59 -15.11 7.15
C LYS A 171 -1.83 -14.21 7.01
N LEU A 172 -1.95 -13.51 5.88
CA LEU A 172 -3.07 -12.62 5.62
C LEU A 172 -4.39 -13.38 5.45
N ASN A 173 -4.36 -14.52 4.76
CA ASN A 173 -5.53 -15.39 4.62
C ASN A 173 -5.98 -15.95 5.97
N SER A 174 -5.03 -16.37 6.82
CA SER A 174 -5.36 -16.83 8.18
C SER A 174 -6.03 -15.73 8.99
N LEU A 175 -5.54 -14.48 8.89
CA LEU A 175 -6.15 -13.33 9.54
C LEU A 175 -7.54 -13.03 8.97
N LYS A 176 -7.70 -13.11 7.65
CA LYS A 176 -9.01 -12.92 7.00
C LYS A 176 -10.03 -13.96 7.48
N GLU A 177 -9.63 -15.22 7.60
CA GLU A 177 -10.50 -16.27 8.13
C GLU A 177 -10.93 -15.97 9.58
N GLU A 178 -10.07 -15.34 10.40
CA GLU A 178 -10.45 -14.86 11.73
C GLU A 178 -11.51 -13.75 11.64
N TYR A 179 -11.34 -12.77 10.76
CA TYR A 179 -12.35 -11.73 10.50
C TYR A 179 -13.69 -12.34 10.08
N ASP A 180 -13.68 -13.21 9.07
CA ASP A 180 -14.88 -13.84 8.53
C ASP A 180 -15.62 -14.69 9.58
N ARG A 181 -14.90 -15.29 10.52
CA ARG A 181 -15.49 -16.09 11.60
C ARG A 181 -16.05 -15.27 12.75
N GLU A 182 -15.25 -14.29 13.21
CA GLU A 182 -15.51 -13.57 14.47
C GLU A 182 -16.47 -12.38 14.30
N LEU A 183 -16.60 -11.83 13.07
CA LEU A 183 -17.31 -10.56 12.84
C LEU A 183 -18.68 -10.71 12.16
N LYS A 184 -19.20 -11.92 12.02
CA LYS A 184 -20.51 -12.18 11.36
C LYS A 184 -21.66 -11.36 11.94
N GLU A 185 -21.61 -11.05 13.23
CA GLU A 185 -22.65 -10.29 13.92
C GLU A 185 -22.62 -8.80 13.62
N LEU A 186 -21.56 -8.28 12.98
CA LEU A 186 -21.49 -6.89 12.50
C LEU A 186 -22.27 -6.67 11.21
N ASN A 187 -22.56 -7.73 10.45
CA ASN A 187 -23.24 -7.61 9.18
C ASN A 187 -24.58 -6.88 9.31
N GLY A 188 -24.74 -5.77 8.61
CA GLY A 188 -25.90 -4.86 8.67
C GLY A 188 -25.98 -4.01 9.93
N ALA A 189 -24.95 -4.01 10.79
CA ALA A 189 -24.90 -3.08 11.92
C ALA A 189 -24.60 -1.68 11.44
N LYS A 190 -25.37 -0.69 11.92
CA LYS A 190 -25.20 0.70 11.52
C LYS A 190 -24.10 1.38 12.30
N ALA A 191 -23.25 2.13 11.60
CA ALA A 191 -22.17 2.92 12.16
C ALA A 191 -22.07 4.30 11.48
N LEU A 192 -21.49 5.26 12.20
CA LEU A 192 -20.98 6.50 11.65
C LEU A 192 -19.47 6.34 11.47
N SER A 193 -18.96 6.52 10.25
CA SER A 193 -17.53 6.60 9.97
C SER A 193 -17.12 8.05 9.75
N LEU A 194 -16.10 8.51 10.46
CA LEU A 194 -15.56 9.85 10.34
C LEU A 194 -14.22 9.86 9.58
N ASN A 195 -13.84 8.75 8.97
CA ASN A 195 -12.62 8.65 8.18
C ASN A 195 -12.81 7.66 7.02
N GLU A 196 -12.75 8.16 5.81
CA GLU A 196 -12.95 7.39 4.57
C GLU A 196 -11.94 6.27 4.34
N ALA A 197 -10.79 6.31 5.03
CA ALA A 197 -9.79 5.25 4.93
C ALA A 197 -10.34 3.88 5.35
N PHE A 198 -11.43 3.84 6.12
CA PHE A 198 -12.03 2.60 6.59
C PHE A 198 -13.12 2.03 5.69
N SER A 199 -13.57 2.74 4.66
CA SER A 199 -14.70 2.32 3.81
C SER A 199 -14.57 0.89 3.28
N TYR A 200 -13.36 0.48 2.89
CA TYR A 200 -13.14 -0.88 2.38
C TYR A 200 -13.20 -1.95 3.46
N ILE A 201 -12.58 -1.74 4.63
CA ILE A 201 -12.66 -2.71 5.73
C ILE A 201 -14.06 -2.77 6.33
N GLU A 202 -14.76 -1.63 6.43
CA GLU A 202 -16.14 -1.55 6.89
C GLU A 202 -17.08 -2.33 5.99
N ARG A 203 -16.92 -2.18 4.68
CA ARG A 203 -17.63 -3.00 3.69
C ARG A 203 -17.31 -4.48 3.83
N ASP A 204 -16.04 -4.83 4.01
CA ASP A 204 -15.60 -6.23 4.11
C ASP A 204 -16.17 -6.93 5.36
N VAL A 205 -16.37 -6.20 6.46
CA VAL A 205 -17.01 -6.74 7.69
C VAL A 205 -18.54 -6.59 7.68
N GLY A 206 -19.11 -6.00 6.63
CA GLY A 206 -20.55 -5.88 6.41
C GLY A 206 -21.24 -4.81 7.24
N LEU A 207 -20.54 -3.78 7.70
CA LEU A 207 -21.14 -2.61 8.34
C LEU A 207 -21.97 -1.82 7.33
N ASP A 208 -23.11 -1.27 7.80
CA ASP A 208 -23.93 -0.27 7.09
C ASP A 208 -23.52 1.11 7.61
N THR A 209 -22.58 1.75 6.94
CA THR A 209 -21.95 2.99 7.41
C THR A 209 -22.52 4.23 6.76
N ILE A 210 -22.71 5.27 7.59
CA ILE A 210 -22.85 6.64 7.13
C ILE A 210 -21.44 7.22 7.12
N GLU A 211 -20.91 7.44 5.94
CA GLU A 211 -19.62 8.11 5.77
C GLU A 211 -19.80 9.62 5.76
N ILE A 212 -18.92 10.31 6.47
CA ILE A 212 -18.83 11.76 6.42
C ILE A 212 -17.49 12.08 5.79
N HIS A 213 -17.55 12.54 4.56
CA HIS A 213 -16.40 13.13 3.92
C HIS A 213 -16.16 14.50 4.56
N THR A 214 -15.14 14.62 5.38
CA THR A 214 -14.60 15.93 5.77
C THR A 214 -13.68 16.34 4.64
N ASP A 215 -13.92 17.53 4.07
CA ASP A 215 -12.96 18.09 3.11
C ASP A 215 -11.57 17.97 3.71
N HIS A 216 -10.64 17.35 2.99
CA HIS A 216 -9.27 17.07 3.45
C HIS A 216 -8.53 18.31 3.96
N GLU A 217 -9.05 19.51 3.71
CA GLU A 217 -8.52 20.79 4.15
C GLU A 217 -9.12 21.28 5.49
N GLU A 218 -10.29 20.76 5.92
CA GLU A 218 -10.93 21.20 7.16
C GLU A 218 -10.79 20.15 8.27
N SER A 219 -10.00 20.48 9.28
CA SER A 219 -9.79 19.63 10.46
C SER A 219 -11.01 19.56 11.40
N THR A 220 -12.15 20.18 11.05
CA THR A 220 -13.35 20.26 11.91
C THR A 220 -14.64 20.22 11.09
N ILE A 221 -15.60 19.46 11.56
CA ILE A 221 -16.95 19.40 10.97
C ILE A 221 -17.70 20.71 11.26
N SER A 222 -18.36 21.30 10.26
CA SER A 222 -19.14 22.51 10.48
C SER A 222 -20.31 22.27 11.47
N ALA A 223 -20.72 23.32 12.19
CA ALA A 223 -21.78 23.21 13.20
C ALA A 223 -23.12 22.69 12.61
N ASP A 224 -23.46 23.10 11.40
CA ASP A 224 -24.69 22.67 10.72
C ASP A 224 -24.60 21.19 10.32
N LYS A 225 -23.45 20.75 9.78
CA LYS A 225 -23.20 19.34 9.44
C LYS A 225 -23.18 18.45 10.69
N LEU A 226 -22.56 18.94 11.77
CA LEU A 226 -22.58 18.21 13.05
C LEU A 226 -24.00 17.98 13.56
N LYS A 227 -24.87 18.99 13.46
CA LYS A 227 -26.29 18.88 13.83
C LYS A 227 -27.02 17.86 12.96
N GLU A 228 -26.85 17.90 11.65
CA GLU A 228 -27.41 16.94 10.69
C GLU A 228 -27.02 15.49 11.05
N ILE A 229 -25.73 15.27 11.30
CA ILE A 229 -25.21 13.97 11.71
C ILE A 229 -25.90 13.47 13.01
N ILE A 230 -25.96 14.31 14.03
CA ILE A 230 -26.58 13.98 15.31
C ILE A 230 -28.06 13.63 15.14
N GLU A 231 -28.79 14.40 14.35
CA GLU A 231 -30.21 14.14 14.07
C GLU A 231 -30.39 12.79 13.35
N LYS A 232 -29.59 12.52 12.31
CA LYS A 232 -29.62 11.26 11.57
C LYS A 232 -29.26 10.07 12.47
N MET A 233 -28.21 10.16 13.26
CA MET A 233 -27.83 9.10 14.20
C MET A 233 -28.93 8.79 15.22
N LYS A 234 -29.60 9.83 15.75
CA LYS A 234 -30.75 9.64 16.67
C LYS A 234 -31.94 8.98 15.97
N ALA A 235 -32.27 9.45 14.75
CA ALA A 235 -33.39 8.90 13.97
C ALA A 235 -33.19 7.42 13.63
N GLU A 236 -31.95 7.02 13.31
CA GLU A 236 -31.61 5.66 12.92
C GLU A 236 -31.08 4.80 14.08
N ASN A 237 -31.04 5.35 15.29
CA ASN A 237 -30.50 4.69 16.50
C ASN A 237 -29.07 4.16 16.34
N ILE A 238 -28.21 4.90 15.67
CA ILE A 238 -26.81 4.53 15.45
C ILE A 238 -26.02 4.71 16.74
N LYS A 239 -25.30 3.65 17.16
CA LYS A 239 -24.56 3.61 18.44
C LYS A 239 -23.06 3.42 18.29
N ILE A 240 -22.57 3.25 17.08
CA ILE A 240 -21.18 3.02 16.75
C ILE A 240 -20.65 4.25 16.01
N ILE A 241 -19.53 4.81 16.49
CA ILE A 241 -18.77 5.86 15.81
C ILE A 241 -17.36 5.33 15.58
N ILE A 242 -16.87 5.39 14.34
CA ILE A 242 -15.54 4.93 13.94
C ILE A 242 -14.69 6.15 13.59
N ILE A 243 -13.46 6.18 14.12
CA ILE A 243 -12.43 7.19 13.85
C ILE A 243 -11.08 6.51 13.68
N ASP A 244 -10.11 7.20 13.05
CA ASP A 244 -8.73 6.75 13.13
C ASP A 244 -8.15 6.96 14.53
N LYS A 245 -7.28 6.05 14.96
CA LYS A 245 -6.63 6.12 16.27
C LYS A 245 -5.81 7.38 16.47
N ASP A 246 -5.34 7.98 15.35
CA ASP A 246 -4.49 9.17 15.32
C ASP A 246 -5.30 10.45 15.09
N ASP A 247 -6.60 10.35 14.83
CA ASP A 247 -7.49 11.49 14.61
C ASP A 247 -7.82 12.27 15.90
N ASN A 248 -8.18 13.54 15.72
CA ASN A 248 -8.70 14.35 16.80
C ASN A 248 -10.14 13.91 17.16
N GLU A 249 -10.36 13.52 18.41
CA GLU A 249 -11.63 13.00 18.88
C GLU A 249 -12.71 14.06 19.16
N ARG A 250 -12.44 15.34 19.04
CA ARG A 250 -13.33 16.43 19.52
C ARG A 250 -14.75 16.31 18.95
N ASP A 251 -14.87 16.15 17.64
CA ASP A 251 -16.17 16.07 16.98
C ASP A 251 -16.85 14.75 17.28
N ALA A 252 -16.11 13.63 17.27
CA ALA A 252 -16.60 12.32 17.67
C ALA A 252 -17.14 12.33 19.12
N GLN A 253 -16.44 12.97 20.07
CA GLN A 253 -16.88 13.09 21.46
C GLN A 253 -18.18 13.90 21.59
N THR A 254 -18.31 14.98 20.81
CA THR A 254 -19.52 15.79 20.77
C THR A 254 -20.70 14.99 20.27
N ILE A 255 -20.53 14.27 19.15
CA ILE A 255 -21.55 13.39 18.60
C ILE A 255 -21.91 12.27 19.57
N ALA A 256 -20.91 11.60 20.14
CA ALA A 256 -21.11 10.49 21.07
C ALA A 256 -21.95 10.91 22.30
N LYS A 257 -21.67 12.08 22.88
CA LYS A 257 -22.41 12.64 24.02
C LYS A 257 -23.86 12.92 23.68
N GLU A 258 -24.13 13.50 22.50
CA GLU A 258 -25.48 13.88 22.09
C GLU A 258 -26.35 12.68 21.65
N THR A 259 -25.72 11.58 21.17
CA THR A 259 -26.40 10.40 20.63
C THR A 259 -26.36 9.21 21.58
N ASN A 260 -25.63 9.32 22.69
CA ASN A 260 -25.30 8.19 23.59
C ASN A 260 -24.70 7.01 22.81
N SER A 261 -23.71 7.30 21.95
CA SER A 261 -22.99 6.35 21.13
C SER A 261 -21.59 6.11 21.69
N LYS A 262 -20.93 5.03 21.24
CA LYS A 262 -19.54 4.70 21.61
C LYS A 262 -18.60 4.97 20.47
N ILE A 263 -17.41 5.49 20.79
CA ILE A 263 -16.33 5.74 19.85
C ILE A 263 -15.43 4.51 19.82
N TYR A 264 -15.11 4.06 18.61
CA TYR A 264 -14.20 2.96 18.33
C TYR A 264 -13.08 3.47 17.43
N LYS A 265 -11.84 3.19 17.81
CA LYS A 265 -10.65 3.66 17.12
C LYS A 265 -10.05 2.51 16.31
N LEU A 266 -10.00 2.68 15.01
CA LEU A 266 -9.32 1.77 14.11
C LEU A 266 -7.96 2.34 13.70
N ASP A 267 -7.08 1.47 13.24
CA ASP A 267 -5.80 1.81 12.65
C ASP A 267 -5.93 1.77 11.12
N SER A 268 -5.77 2.89 10.46
CA SER A 268 -5.80 2.99 8.99
C SER A 268 -4.55 2.39 8.31
N CYS A 269 -3.58 1.91 9.08
CA CYS A 269 -2.31 1.39 8.61
C CYS A 269 -1.48 2.40 7.77
N LEU A 270 -1.72 3.69 7.98
CA LEU A 270 -1.01 4.78 7.29
C LEU A 270 0.32 5.16 7.95
N LYS A 271 0.49 4.80 9.22
CA LYS A 271 1.65 5.11 10.04
C LYS A 271 2.08 3.91 10.86
N GLY A 272 3.34 3.87 11.23
CA GLY A 272 3.84 2.83 12.13
C GLY A 272 5.36 2.71 12.10
N ASP A 273 5.85 1.69 12.78
CA ASP A 273 7.25 1.30 12.69
C ASP A 273 7.56 0.64 11.33
N MET A 274 8.82 0.69 10.92
CA MET A 274 9.26 0.12 9.64
C MET A 274 9.41 -1.42 9.69
N ASP A 275 8.75 -2.08 10.66
CA ASP A 275 8.75 -3.53 10.82
C ASP A 275 7.74 -4.18 9.85
N LYS A 276 8.19 -5.21 9.17
CA LYS A 276 7.39 -5.96 8.19
C LYS A 276 6.12 -6.62 8.74
N GLU A 277 6.04 -6.87 10.06
CA GLU A 277 4.84 -7.42 10.70
C GLU A 277 3.82 -6.35 11.14
N SER A 278 4.13 -5.06 10.94
CA SER A 278 3.31 -3.95 11.45
C SER A 278 1.88 -3.95 10.90
N TYR A 279 1.68 -4.24 9.61
CA TYR A 279 0.34 -4.34 9.03
C TYR A 279 -0.49 -5.45 9.68
N VAL A 280 0.08 -6.63 9.86
CA VAL A 280 -0.62 -7.76 10.49
C VAL A 280 -0.97 -7.46 11.95
N ARG A 281 -0.09 -6.74 12.67
CA ARG A 281 -0.39 -6.29 14.05
C ARG A 281 -1.54 -5.28 14.07
N ALA A 282 -1.49 -4.26 13.24
CA ALA A 282 -2.53 -3.24 13.15
C ALA A 282 -3.90 -3.87 12.80
N MET A 283 -3.94 -4.76 11.84
CA MET A 283 -5.17 -5.44 11.47
C MET A 283 -5.69 -6.38 12.57
N LYS A 284 -4.82 -7.03 13.35
CA LYS A 284 -5.24 -7.78 14.56
C LYS A 284 -5.82 -6.87 15.65
N GLU A 285 -5.26 -5.68 15.83
CA GLU A 285 -5.82 -4.68 16.73
C GLU A 285 -7.19 -4.21 16.25
N ASN A 286 -7.36 -3.96 14.95
CA ASN A 286 -8.65 -3.64 14.35
C ASN A 286 -9.69 -4.76 14.58
N LEU A 287 -9.30 -6.02 14.39
CA LEU A 287 -10.16 -7.17 14.70
C LEU A 287 -10.67 -7.13 16.15
N ASN A 288 -9.79 -6.84 17.10
CA ASN A 288 -10.16 -6.73 18.51
C ASN A 288 -11.11 -5.55 18.77
N VAL A 289 -10.96 -4.44 18.05
CA VAL A 289 -11.88 -3.30 18.14
C VAL A 289 -13.27 -3.67 17.59
N PHE A 290 -13.34 -4.33 16.44
CA PHE A 290 -14.61 -4.83 15.88
C PHE A 290 -15.30 -5.82 16.81
N LYS A 291 -14.56 -6.72 17.46
CA LYS A 291 -15.15 -7.64 18.48
C LYS A 291 -15.77 -6.87 19.65
N LYS A 292 -15.13 -5.79 20.12
CA LYS A 292 -15.72 -4.92 21.15
C LYS A 292 -17.00 -4.21 20.69
N MET A 293 -17.15 -3.93 19.38
CA MET A 293 -18.41 -3.39 18.85
C MET A 293 -19.54 -4.41 19.01
N ILE A 294 -19.28 -5.71 18.78
CA ILE A 294 -20.25 -6.78 18.95
C ILE A 294 -20.67 -6.92 20.42
N GLU A 295 -19.71 -6.94 21.34
CA GLU A 295 -19.94 -7.08 22.78
C GLU A 295 -20.77 -5.92 23.37
N ASN A 296 -20.79 -4.78 22.72
CA ASN A 296 -21.42 -3.55 23.20
C ASN A 296 -22.68 -3.16 22.41
N LYS A 297 -23.20 -4.05 21.58
CA LYS A 297 -24.42 -3.88 20.79
C LYS A 297 -25.67 -3.78 21.61
#